data_c67614987e5c40c7a6d3d913694c964b
#
_entry.id   c67614987e5c40c7a6d3d913694c964b
#
_cell.length_a   1.000
_cell.length_b   1.000
_cell.length_c   1.000
_cell.angle_alpha   90.00
_cell.angle_beta   90.00
_cell.angle_gamma   90.00
#
_symmetry.space_group_name_H-M   'P 1'
#
loop_
_entity.id
_entity.type
_entity.pdbx_description
1 polymer ?
#
loop_
_entity_poly.entity_id
_entity_poly.type
_entity_poly.pdbx_seq_one_letter_code
_entity_poly.pdbx_strand_id
1 'polypeptide(L)'
;MNIIVCVKQVIDPEAPPASFKIDAADNKAEMRGVSPVIDPYGEFAVEAALRLKEAHGGKVTVLSLGVNLLREVVKKTLAMGADELVLLEDEAYVGGDGYTTAASLAAAIKKKADYQLIL
;
A
#
# COMPACT_ATOMS: atom_id res chain seq x y z
N MET A 1 -5.61 10.77 -17.86
CA MET A 1 -5.76 11.13 -16.40
C MET A 1 -4.69 10.40 -15.61
N ASN A 2 -3.77 11.11 -14.95
CA ASN A 2 -2.76 10.48 -14.12
C ASN A 2 -3.30 10.31 -12.70
N ILE A 3 -3.22 9.09 -12.20
CA ILE A 3 -3.85 8.68 -10.93
C ILE A 3 -2.76 8.14 -10.00
N ILE A 4 -2.79 8.58 -8.76
CA ILE A 4 -1.96 8.02 -7.68
C ILE A 4 -2.86 7.16 -6.80
N VAL A 5 -2.41 5.95 -6.49
CA VAL A 5 -3.12 5.02 -5.60
C VAL A 5 -2.23 4.69 -4.41
N CYS A 6 -2.74 4.90 -3.21
CA CYS A 6 -2.04 4.53 -1.99
C CYS A 6 -2.47 3.14 -1.54
N VAL A 7 -1.51 2.23 -1.42
CA VAL A 7 -1.76 0.86 -0.94
C VAL A 7 -0.85 0.56 0.25
N LYS A 8 -1.26 -0.38 1.07
CA LYS A 8 -0.41 -0.88 2.17
C LYS A 8 -0.34 -2.40 2.21
N GLN A 9 0.77 -2.89 2.69
CA GLN A 9 0.95 -4.27 3.08
C GLN A 9 0.32 -4.49 4.45
N VAL A 10 -0.50 -5.52 4.60
CA VAL A 10 -1.19 -5.87 5.84
C VAL A 10 -1.05 -7.35 6.15
N ILE A 11 -1.31 -7.73 7.37
CA ILE A 11 -1.52 -9.13 7.73
C ILE A 11 -2.76 -9.62 6.96
N ASP A 12 -2.68 -10.82 6.39
CA ASP A 12 -3.80 -11.40 5.64
C ASP A 12 -5.06 -11.49 6.53
N PRO A 13 -6.14 -10.76 6.22
CA PRO A 13 -7.37 -10.80 7.02
C PRO A 13 -8.09 -12.14 6.95
N GLU A 14 -7.79 -12.98 5.96
CA GLU A 14 -8.34 -14.34 5.81
C GLU A 14 -7.48 -15.42 6.48
N ALA A 15 -6.40 -15.01 7.17
CA ALA A 15 -5.53 -15.95 7.85
C ALA A 15 -6.28 -16.72 8.96
N PRO A 16 -5.94 -18.00 9.18
CA PRO A 16 -6.59 -18.80 10.22
C PRO A 16 -6.47 -18.12 11.60
N PRO A 17 -7.56 -18.04 12.38
CA PRO A 17 -7.52 -17.43 13.72
C PRO A 17 -6.46 -18.04 14.65
N ALA A 18 -6.14 -19.31 14.48
CA ALA A 18 -5.10 -20.00 15.24
C ALA A 18 -3.68 -19.43 15.02
N SER A 19 -3.46 -18.72 13.92
CA SER A 19 -2.19 -18.04 13.60
C SER A 19 -2.04 -16.71 14.33
N PHE A 20 -3.14 -16.17 14.86
CA PHE A 20 -3.15 -14.89 15.55
C PHE A 20 -2.60 -15.04 16.97
N LYS A 21 -1.64 -14.21 17.33
CA LYS A 21 -1.08 -14.09 18.69
C LYS A 21 -0.92 -12.62 19.05
N ILE A 22 -1.00 -12.35 20.33
CA ILE A 22 -0.70 -11.02 20.86
C ILE A 22 0.66 -11.12 21.56
N ASP A 23 1.60 -10.31 21.13
CA ASP A 23 2.80 -10.04 21.91
C ASP A 23 2.44 -9.07 23.03
N ALA A 24 2.34 -9.61 24.25
CA ALA A 24 1.96 -8.84 25.43
C ALA A 24 3.05 -7.85 25.88
N ALA A 25 4.30 -8.06 25.49
CA ALA A 25 5.40 -7.15 25.82
C ALA A 25 5.32 -5.85 25.00
N ASP A 26 5.01 -5.99 23.71
CA ASP A 26 4.96 -4.88 22.76
C ASP A 26 3.53 -4.41 22.43
N ASN A 27 2.51 -5.09 22.98
CA ASN A 27 1.08 -4.85 22.66
C ASN A 27 0.80 -4.90 21.16
N LYS A 28 1.44 -5.82 20.43
CA LYS A 28 1.31 -5.97 18.99
C LYS A 28 0.64 -7.28 18.62
N ALA A 29 -0.15 -7.23 17.55
CA ALA A 29 -0.64 -8.43 16.91
C ALA A 29 0.47 -9.08 16.08
N GLU A 30 0.68 -10.38 16.26
CA GLU A 30 1.57 -11.20 15.47
C GLU A 30 0.79 -12.29 14.74
N MET A 31 1.17 -12.52 13.49
CA MET A 31 0.67 -13.66 12.72
C MET A 31 1.86 -14.53 12.31
N ARG A 32 2.02 -15.67 12.98
CA ARG A 32 3.13 -16.56 12.70
C ARG A 32 2.82 -17.49 11.53
N GLY A 33 3.75 -17.55 10.57
CA GLY A 33 3.63 -18.42 9.40
C GLY A 33 2.61 -17.95 8.36
N VAL A 34 2.18 -16.70 8.42
CA VAL A 34 1.25 -16.09 7.45
C VAL A 34 2.02 -15.02 6.68
N SER A 35 2.00 -15.12 5.36
CA SER A 35 2.54 -14.08 4.49
C SER A 35 1.61 -12.88 4.48
N PRO A 36 2.15 -11.64 4.50
CA PRO A 36 1.33 -10.46 4.33
C PRO A 36 0.76 -10.39 2.90
N VAL A 37 -0.27 -9.56 2.76
CA VAL A 37 -0.95 -9.29 1.49
C VAL A 37 -1.09 -7.78 1.29
N ILE A 38 -1.48 -7.36 0.09
CA ILE A 38 -1.98 -5.99 -0.11
C ILE A 38 -3.35 -5.88 0.58
N ASP A 39 -3.56 -4.77 1.26
CA ASP A 39 -4.88 -4.46 1.83
C ASP A 39 -5.98 -4.58 0.76
N PRO A 40 -7.05 -5.35 1.00
CA PRO A 40 -8.11 -5.55 -0.01
C PRO A 40 -8.72 -4.26 -0.54
N TYR A 41 -8.88 -3.24 0.31
CA TYR A 41 -9.38 -1.94 -0.14
C TYR A 41 -8.38 -1.23 -1.06
N GLY A 42 -7.08 -1.40 -0.82
CA GLY A 42 -6.03 -0.94 -1.73
C GLY A 42 -6.11 -1.62 -3.10
N GLU A 43 -6.41 -2.92 -3.15
CA GLU A 43 -6.62 -3.64 -4.41
C GLU A 43 -7.83 -3.09 -5.17
N PHE A 44 -8.95 -2.81 -4.48
CA PHE A 44 -10.12 -2.18 -5.11
C PHE A 44 -9.80 -0.77 -5.64
N ALA A 45 -8.99 0.00 -4.92
CA ALA A 45 -8.56 1.31 -5.37
C ALA A 45 -7.69 1.22 -6.64
N VAL A 46 -6.78 0.24 -6.71
CA VAL A 46 -5.99 -0.02 -7.93
C VAL A 46 -6.90 -0.39 -9.10
N GLU A 47 -7.84 -1.30 -8.91
CA GLU A 47 -8.81 -1.69 -9.94
C GLU A 47 -9.64 -0.50 -10.42
N ALA A 48 -10.12 0.34 -9.50
CA ALA A 48 -10.85 1.56 -9.87
C ALA A 48 -10.00 2.53 -10.70
N ALA A 49 -8.73 2.71 -10.34
CA ALA A 49 -7.79 3.53 -11.09
C ALA A 49 -7.53 2.98 -12.50
N LEU A 50 -7.39 1.65 -12.64
CA LEU A 50 -7.19 1.00 -13.93
C LEU A 50 -8.39 1.19 -14.86
N ARG A 51 -9.61 1.05 -14.35
CA ARG A 51 -10.83 1.32 -15.13
C ARG A 51 -10.91 2.77 -15.59
N LEU A 52 -10.53 3.72 -14.73
CA LEU A 52 -10.46 5.13 -15.11
C LEU A 52 -9.39 5.38 -16.17
N LYS A 53 -8.23 4.74 -16.05
CA LYS A 53 -7.17 4.78 -17.05
C LYS A 53 -7.64 4.21 -18.39
N GLU A 54 -8.36 3.11 -18.40
CA GLU A 54 -8.93 2.52 -19.63
C GLU A 54 -9.91 3.47 -20.32
N ALA A 55 -10.75 4.15 -19.54
CA ALA A 55 -11.75 5.07 -20.07
C ALA A 55 -11.18 6.41 -20.54
N HIS A 56 -10.15 6.93 -19.87
CA HIS A 56 -9.68 8.31 -20.05
C HIS A 56 -8.21 8.41 -20.48
N GLY A 57 -7.52 7.30 -20.61
CA GLY A 57 -6.06 7.28 -20.81
C GLY A 57 -5.28 7.77 -19.58
N GLY A 58 -3.98 7.84 -19.71
CA GLY A 58 -3.08 8.34 -18.68
C GLY A 58 -2.30 7.23 -17.99
N LYS A 59 -1.90 7.46 -16.72
CA LYS A 59 -0.96 6.62 -15.99
C LYS A 59 -1.45 6.36 -14.56
N VAL A 60 -1.26 5.14 -14.07
CA VAL A 60 -1.51 4.75 -12.68
C VAL A 60 -0.18 4.53 -11.97
N THR A 61 0.09 5.36 -10.97
CA THR A 61 1.25 5.23 -10.08
C THR A 61 0.77 4.77 -8.70
N VAL A 62 1.30 3.65 -8.24
CA VAL A 62 1.00 3.12 -6.90
C VAL A 62 2.07 3.57 -5.92
N LEU A 63 1.67 4.06 -4.75
CA LEU A 63 2.54 4.36 -3.62
C LEU A 63 2.28 3.37 -2.49
N SER A 64 3.34 2.84 -1.92
CA SER A 64 3.27 2.06 -0.67
C SER A 64 4.31 2.58 0.32
N LEU A 65 3.88 2.79 1.57
CA LEU A 65 4.74 3.25 2.66
C LEU A 65 4.77 2.17 3.74
N GLY A 66 5.96 1.90 4.26
CA GLY A 66 6.09 0.94 5.36
C GLY A 66 7.52 0.60 5.69
N VAL A 67 7.64 -0.39 6.55
CA VAL A 67 8.91 -1.02 6.95
C VAL A 67 8.84 -2.47 6.53
N ASN A 68 9.94 -3.01 6.00
CA ASN A 68 10.02 -4.41 5.55
C ASN A 68 8.92 -4.77 4.51
N LEU A 69 8.76 -3.92 3.50
CA LEU A 69 7.83 -4.18 2.40
C LEU A 69 8.32 -5.38 1.57
N LEU A 70 7.53 -6.45 1.53
CA LEU A 70 7.83 -7.61 0.70
C LEU A 70 7.59 -7.29 -0.77
N ARG A 71 8.63 -7.40 -1.57
CA ARG A 71 8.60 -7.04 -2.99
C ARG A 71 7.59 -7.85 -3.79
N GLU A 72 7.45 -9.14 -3.48
CA GLU A 72 6.45 -10.02 -4.11
C GLU A 72 5.00 -9.58 -3.83
N VAL A 73 4.76 -9.02 -2.64
CA VAL A 73 3.44 -8.53 -2.25
C VAL A 73 3.11 -7.23 -2.99
N VAL A 74 3.98 -6.21 -2.86
CA VAL A 74 3.70 -4.88 -3.42
C VAL A 74 3.74 -4.86 -4.96
N LYS A 75 4.55 -5.71 -5.58
CA LYS A 75 4.60 -5.87 -7.05
C LYS A 75 3.32 -6.46 -7.65
N LYS A 76 2.43 -7.04 -6.86
CA LYS A 76 1.11 -7.47 -7.32
C LYS A 76 0.38 -6.33 -8.04
N THR A 77 0.53 -5.09 -7.57
CA THR A 77 -0.10 -3.91 -8.18
C THR A 77 0.39 -3.65 -9.61
N LEU A 78 1.67 -3.92 -9.90
CA LEU A 78 2.20 -3.88 -11.28
C LEU A 78 1.63 -5.01 -12.13
N ALA A 79 1.49 -6.21 -11.56
CA ALA A 79 0.88 -7.34 -12.26
C ALA A 79 -0.61 -7.11 -12.56
N MET A 80 -1.31 -6.30 -11.77
CA MET A 80 -2.68 -5.86 -12.04
C MET A 80 -2.76 -4.89 -13.22
N GLY A 81 -1.69 -4.16 -13.56
CA GLY A 81 -1.63 -3.22 -14.68
C GLY A 81 -1.24 -1.79 -14.33
N ALA A 82 -0.83 -1.52 -13.08
CA ALA A 82 -0.25 -0.24 -12.72
C ALA A 82 1.05 0.01 -13.48
N ASP A 83 1.29 1.26 -13.88
CA ASP A 83 2.45 1.63 -14.69
C ASP A 83 3.71 1.85 -13.86
N GLU A 84 3.55 2.21 -12.60
CA GLU A 84 4.66 2.54 -11.71
C GLU A 84 4.32 2.16 -10.26
N LEU A 85 5.34 1.69 -9.55
CA LEU A 85 5.29 1.43 -8.10
C LEU A 85 6.39 2.23 -7.41
N VAL A 86 6.01 3.07 -6.47
CA VAL A 86 6.91 3.87 -5.63
C VAL A 86 6.83 3.35 -4.20
N LEU A 87 7.97 3.00 -3.65
CA LEU A 87 8.08 2.51 -2.27
C LEU A 87 8.73 3.57 -1.39
N LEU A 88 8.03 3.92 -0.33
CA LEU A 88 8.56 4.72 0.78
C LEU A 88 8.89 3.75 1.91
N GLU A 89 10.12 3.32 1.97
CA GLU A 89 10.57 2.29 2.92
C GLU A 89 11.73 2.81 3.74
N ASP A 90 11.50 2.93 5.04
CA ASP A 90 12.51 3.39 6.00
C ASP A 90 12.11 2.96 7.41
N GLU A 91 13.09 2.67 8.27
CA GLU A 91 12.86 2.36 9.68
C GLU A 91 12.23 3.53 10.45
N ALA A 92 12.40 4.76 9.99
CA ALA A 92 11.75 5.93 10.56
C ALA A 92 10.21 5.86 10.54
N TYR A 93 9.62 4.96 9.77
CA TYR A 93 8.17 4.75 9.73
C TYR A 93 7.66 3.80 10.83
N VAL A 94 8.55 3.20 11.62
CA VAL A 94 8.14 2.36 12.76
C VAL A 94 7.39 3.20 13.79
N GLY A 95 6.21 2.71 14.21
CA GLY A 95 5.40 3.37 15.24
C GLY A 95 4.73 4.68 14.80
N GLY A 96 4.75 4.97 13.51
CA GLY A 96 4.00 6.09 12.94
C GLY A 96 2.48 5.92 13.10
N ASP A 97 1.79 7.04 13.18
CA ASP A 97 0.34 7.12 13.20
C ASP A 97 -0.25 7.52 11.83
N GLY A 98 -1.56 7.69 11.75
CA GLY A 98 -2.22 8.12 10.51
C GLY A 98 -1.77 9.50 10.03
N TYR A 99 -1.45 10.42 10.95
CA TYR A 99 -0.98 11.75 10.59
C TYR A 99 0.43 11.73 9.97
N THR A 100 1.37 11.06 10.60
CA THR A 100 2.76 10.96 10.11
C THR A 100 2.82 10.18 8.79
N THR A 101 2.01 9.14 8.65
CA THR A 101 1.87 8.39 7.39
C THR A 101 1.33 9.29 6.28
N ALA A 102 0.24 10.02 6.53
CA ALA A 102 -0.35 10.94 5.56
C ALA A 102 0.62 12.06 5.17
N ALA A 103 1.37 12.63 6.13
CA ALA A 103 2.36 13.66 5.85
C ALA A 103 3.48 13.17 4.92
N SER A 104 3.98 11.95 5.17
CA SER A 104 5.01 11.32 4.34
C SER A 104 4.51 11.01 2.92
N LEU A 105 3.31 10.45 2.80
CA LEU A 105 2.67 10.21 1.50
C LEU A 105 2.45 11.51 0.75
N ALA A 106 1.93 12.55 1.40
CA ALA A 106 1.70 13.86 0.80
C ALA A 106 2.99 14.49 0.28
N ALA A 107 4.11 14.36 1.03
CA ALA A 107 5.41 14.86 0.59
C ALA A 107 5.91 14.14 -0.67
N ALA A 108 5.72 12.83 -0.75
CA ALA A 108 6.07 12.04 -1.94
C ALA A 108 5.18 12.37 -3.14
N ILE A 109 3.88 12.51 -2.92
CA ILE A 109 2.89 12.86 -3.95
C ILE A 109 3.20 14.24 -4.55
N LYS A 110 3.52 15.23 -3.72
CA LYS A 110 3.90 16.58 -4.18
C LYS A 110 5.12 16.57 -5.11
N LYS A 111 6.05 15.64 -4.92
CA LYS A 111 7.21 15.47 -5.82
C LYS A 111 6.85 14.90 -7.18
N LYS A 112 5.74 14.18 -7.30
CA LYS A 112 5.26 13.64 -8.58
C LYS A 112 4.62 14.70 -9.49
N ALA A 113 4.11 15.77 -8.95
CA ALA A 113 3.62 17.01 -9.58
C ALA A 113 2.52 16.86 -10.65
N ASP A 114 2.43 15.79 -11.41
CA ASP A 114 1.48 15.60 -12.52
C ASP A 114 0.49 14.47 -12.19
N TYR A 115 -0.53 14.81 -11.43
CA TYR A 115 -1.66 13.91 -11.12
C TYR A 115 -2.96 14.70 -11.00
N GLN A 116 -4.09 14.06 -11.30
CA GLN A 116 -5.44 14.65 -11.23
C GLN A 116 -6.30 13.98 -10.17
N LEU A 117 -5.95 12.75 -9.75
CA LEU A 117 -6.73 11.99 -8.75
C LEU A 117 -5.80 11.23 -7.82
N ILE A 118 -6.21 11.13 -6.56
CA ILE A 118 -5.59 10.26 -5.54
C ILE A 118 -6.68 9.34 -4.99
N LEU A 119 -6.40 8.04 -4.94
CA LEU A 119 -7.24 7.00 -4.36
C LEU A 119 -6.52 6.27 -3.22
#